data_fba715d76a12dbad32c31973b78a4512
#
_entry.id   fba715d76a12dbad32c31973b78a4512
#
_cell.length_a   1.000
_cell.length_b   1.000
_cell.length_c   1.000
_cell.angle_alpha   90.00
_cell.angle_beta   90.00
_cell.angle_gamma   90.00
#
_symmetry.space_group_name_H-M   'P 1'
#
loop_
_entity.id
_entity.type
_entity.pdbx_description
1 polymer ?
#
loop_
_entity_poly.entity_id
_entity_poly.type
_entity_poly.pdbx_seq_one_letter_code
_entity_poly.pdbx_strand_id
1 'polypeptide(L)'
;RPPRSTLFPYTTLFRSIDEWDVLIRDEAAKEDIQNEYIRFLRGIFKGTEPTKYIQLAYLTGILPIKKEKTQSALNNFDEFTMVSPSILAQYIGFTEAEVQKLSDKYHQDFDKVKKWYDGYLLKDYQVYNPRAVISVMLKGEYKSYWSETASYEAIVPFINMNYDGLKTAIIEMLSGSSVKVNTATFKNDTVNIQSKNDVLTYMIHLGYLGYDQTEKIAFVPNEEIRQELTNAVKSKSWNEMLMFQQESETLLDATLDMDNETVAAQIEKIHNEYASVIRYHDENSLSSVLAIAYLGTMQYYFKPVREFPTGRGFADFIFIPKPEYKSAYPALVVELKWNQKVQTAIQQIKDRKYPSSISDYTGDILLVRINYDKKSKKHQCIIEKV
;
A
#
# COMPACT_ATOMS: atom_id res chain seq x y z
N ARG A 1 -46.74 -18.56 38.53
CA ARG A 1 -45.78 -17.49 38.10
C ARG A 1 -44.61 -18.18 37.46
N PRO A 2 -44.22 -17.86 36.21
CA PRO A 2 -43.00 -18.37 35.67
C PRO A 2 -41.84 -17.94 36.56
N PRO A 3 -40.81 -18.77 36.73
CA PRO A 3 -39.69 -18.42 37.57
C PRO A 3 -39.06 -17.11 37.07
N ARG A 4 -38.79 -16.18 37.95
CA ARG A 4 -38.22 -14.87 37.65
C ARG A 4 -36.90 -14.98 36.86
N SER A 5 -36.24 -16.12 36.92
CA SER A 5 -35.01 -16.45 36.18
C SER A 5 -35.20 -16.56 34.67
N THR A 6 -36.45 -16.71 34.17
CA THR A 6 -36.74 -16.76 32.74
C THR A 6 -37.06 -15.39 32.15
N LEU A 7 -37.27 -14.37 32.99
CA LEU A 7 -37.67 -13.03 32.53
C LEU A 7 -36.50 -12.14 32.08
N PHE A 8 -35.32 -12.38 32.62
CA PHE A 8 -34.09 -11.73 32.17
C PHE A 8 -32.93 -12.69 32.41
N PRO A 9 -32.47 -13.38 31.44
CA PRO A 9 -31.18 -14.00 31.56
C PRO A 9 -30.16 -12.86 31.66
N TYR A 10 -29.82 -12.48 32.90
CA TYR A 10 -28.69 -11.56 33.14
C TYR A 10 -27.39 -12.08 32.54
N THR A 11 -27.38 -13.34 32.12
CA THR A 11 -26.32 -14.05 31.41
C THR A 11 -26.24 -13.75 29.90
N THR A 12 -27.23 -13.01 29.34
CA THR A 12 -27.25 -12.70 27.88
C THR A 12 -26.90 -11.26 27.58
N LEU A 13 -26.08 -10.62 28.42
CA LEU A 13 -25.65 -9.26 28.15
C LEU A 13 -24.59 -9.27 27.05
N PHE A 14 -24.95 -8.66 25.93
CA PHE A 14 -24.02 -8.25 24.92
C PHE A 14 -23.28 -6.98 25.37
N ARG A 15 -21.97 -6.96 25.19
CA ARG A 15 -21.12 -5.77 25.43
C ARG A 15 -20.38 -5.42 24.18
N SER A 16 -20.49 -4.16 23.78
CA SER A 16 -19.71 -3.59 22.69
C SER A 16 -18.89 -2.43 23.23
N ILE A 17 -17.61 -2.42 22.87
CA ILE A 17 -16.69 -1.30 23.11
C ILE A 17 -16.15 -0.91 21.75
N ASP A 18 -16.45 0.31 21.32
CA ASP A 18 -15.91 0.90 20.12
C ASP A 18 -14.63 1.68 20.47
N GLU A 19 -13.65 1.65 19.57
CA GLU A 19 -12.33 2.27 19.76
C GLU A 19 -11.66 1.87 21.10
N TRP A 20 -11.67 0.56 21.41
CA TRP A 20 -11.08 0.05 22.66
C TRP A 20 -9.64 0.49 22.86
N ASP A 21 -8.91 0.76 21.76
CA ASP A 21 -7.48 1.04 21.71
C ASP A 21 -7.14 2.54 21.76
N VAL A 22 -8.11 3.42 22.01
CA VAL A 22 -7.89 4.87 21.99
C VAL A 22 -6.76 5.29 22.95
N LEU A 23 -6.74 4.74 24.17
CA LEU A 23 -5.68 5.02 25.14
C LEU A 23 -4.33 4.38 24.79
N ILE A 24 -4.35 3.32 24.00
CA ILE A 24 -3.11 2.65 23.52
C ILE A 24 -2.46 3.43 22.38
N ARG A 25 -3.28 4.11 21.58
CA ARG A 25 -2.82 4.96 20.46
C ARG A 25 -2.49 6.39 20.87
N ASP A 26 -2.97 6.83 22.03
CA ASP A 26 -2.75 8.19 22.50
C ASP A 26 -1.27 8.37 22.94
N GLU A 27 -0.55 9.20 22.20
CA GLU A 27 0.85 9.53 22.48
C GLU A 27 1.03 10.24 23.83
N ALA A 28 0.00 10.91 24.34
CA ALA A 28 0.00 11.57 25.64
C ALA A 28 -0.25 10.58 26.81
N ALA A 29 -0.78 9.39 26.50
CA ALA A 29 -1.05 8.39 27.53
C ALA A 29 0.25 7.67 27.93
N LYS A 30 0.67 7.87 29.17
CA LYS A 30 1.83 7.20 29.74
C LYS A 30 1.61 5.69 29.84
N GLU A 31 2.68 4.93 29.83
CA GLU A 31 2.64 3.46 29.87
C GLU A 31 1.91 2.91 31.12
N ASP A 32 2.03 3.58 32.26
CA ASP A 32 1.31 3.23 33.48
C ASP A 32 -0.21 3.33 33.32
N ILE A 33 -0.71 4.37 32.65
CA ILE A 33 -2.14 4.55 32.33
C ILE A 33 -2.61 3.45 31.39
N GLN A 34 -1.84 3.15 30.35
CA GLN A 34 -2.16 2.07 29.40
C GLN A 34 -2.22 0.71 30.12
N ASN A 35 -1.30 0.44 31.01
CA ASN A 35 -1.26 -0.79 31.80
C ASN A 35 -2.43 -0.87 32.80
N GLU A 36 -2.85 0.24 33.37
CA GLU A 36 -4.04 0.30 34.24
C GLU A 36 -5.32 0.02 33.44
N TYR A 37 -5.43 0.61 32.26
CA TYR A 37 -6.56 0.37 31.37
C TYR A 37 -6.67 -1.11 30.93
N ILE A 38 -5.56 -1.71 30.54
CA ILE A 38 -5.52 -3.15 30.21
C ILE A 38 -5.92 -3.99 31.42
N ARG A 39 -5.50 -3.62 32.61
CA ARG A 39 -5.86 -4.31 33.86
C ARG A 39 -7.35 -4.19 34.14
N PHE A 40 -7.93 -3.02 33.88
CA PHE A 40 -9.38 -2.79 33.97
C PHE A 40 -10.17 -3.68 32.98
N LEU A 41 -9.75 -3.73 31.71
CA LEU A 41 -10.39 -4.61 30.71
C LEU A 41 -10.30 -6.08 31.10
N ARG A 42 -9.17 -6.51 31.65
CA ARG A 42 -9.03 -7.86 32.21
C ARG A 42 -10.02 -8.15 33.32
N GLY A 43 -10.24 -7.19 34.19
CA GLY A 43 -11.24 -7.32 35.27
C GLY A 43 -12.66 -7.49 34.74
N ILE A 44 -12.99 -6.84 33.64
CA ILE A 44 -14.32 -6.95 33.03
C ILE A 44 -14.49 -8.26 32.25
N PHE A 45 -13.50 -8.72 31.54
CA PHE A 45 -13.67 -9.77 30.52
C PHE A 45 -12.99 -11.10 30.85
N LYS A 46 -12.02 -11.14 31.75
CA LYS A 46 -11.23 -12.33 32.01
C LYS A 46 -11.59 -13.00 33.34
N GLY A 47 -11.70 -14.32 33.30
CA GLY A 47 -12.03 -15.13 34.46
C GLY A 47 -13.44 -15.71 34.41
N THR A 48 -13.84 -16.39 35.50
CA THR A 48 -15.13 -17.08 35.59
C THR A 48 -16.27 -16.15 35.97
N GLU A 49 -16.01 -15.04 36.65
CA GLU A 49 -17.06 -14.11 37.07
C GLU A 49 -17.74 -13.41 35.89
N PRO A 50 -17.02 -12.87 34.89
CA PRO A 50 -17.66 -12.26 33.71
C PRO A 50 -18.59 -13.20 32.96
N THR A 51 -18.27 -14.50 32.86
CA THR A 51 -19.13 -15.47 32.15
C THR A 51 -20.49 -15.67 32.78
N LYS A 52 -20.71 -15.20 34.02
CA LYS A 52 -22.00 -15.25 34.69
C LYS A 52 -23.00 -14.21 34.18
N TYR A 53 -22.49 -13.13 33.55
CA TYR A 53 -23.33 -12.01 33.11
C TYR A 53 -23.01 -11.49 31.70
N ILE A 54 -21.86 -11.84 31.10
CA ILE A 54 -21.53 -11.52 29.71
C ILE A 54 -21.64 -12.78 28.87
N GLN A 55 -22.51 -12.75 27.87
CA GLN A 55 -22.68 -13.82 26.90
C GLN A 55 -21.77 -13.61 25.70
N LEU A 56 -21.62 -12.36 25.25
CA LEU A 56 -20.80 -11.97 24.11
C LEU A 56 -20.23 -10.57 24.36
N ALA A 57 -18.95 -10.41 24.07
CA ALA A 57 -18.30 -9.09 24.02
C ALA A 57 -17.71 -8.88 22.62
N TYR A 58 -17.88 -7.67 22.10
CA TYR A 58 -17.37 -7.24 20.81
C TYR A 58 -16.59 -5.94 20.98
N LEU A 59 -15.31 -5.97 20.65
CA LEU A 59 -14.43 -4.82 20.76
C LEU A 59 -13.97 -4.44 19.36
N THR A 60 -14.13 -3.18 18.98
CA THR A 60 -13.61 -2.62 17.74
C THR A 60 -12.50 -1.64 18.06
N GLY A 61 -11.54 -1.53 17.16
CA GLY A 61 -10.41 -0.62 17.27
C GLY A 61 -9.51 -0.74 16.05
N ILE A 62 -8.51 0.11 15.97
CA ILE A 62 -7.51 0.10 14.89
C ILE A 62 -6.42 -0.91 15.20
N LEU A 63 -5.92 -0.91 16.46
CA LEU A 63 -4.86 -1.83 16.84
C LEU A 63 -5.40 -3.14 17.39
N PRO A 64 -4.73 -4.26 17.10
CA PRO A 64 -4.95 -5.51 17.80
C PRO A 64 -4.63 -5.35 19.29
N ILE A 65 -5.13 -6.28 20.12
CA ILE A 65 -4.89 -6.22 21.55
C ILE A 65 -3.40 -6.29 21.85
N LYS A 66 -2.92 -5.38 22.72
CA LYS A 66 -1.52 -5.27 23.14
C LYS A 66 -0.98 -6.63 23.59
N LYS A 67 0.20 -6.99 23.11
CA LYS A 67 0.90 -8.20 23.52
C LYS A 67 1.73 -7.96 24.77
N GLU A 68 1.53 -8.78 25.78
CA GLU A 68 2.44 -8.90 26.91
C GLU A 68 3.40 -10.07 26.65
N LYS A 69 4.66 -9.76 26.40
CA LYS A 69 5.66 -10.72 25.90
C LYS A 69 5.22 -11.28 24.53
N THR A 70 4.70 -12.52 24.48
CA THR A 70 4.28 -13.21 23.27
C THR A 70 2.76 -13.46 23.19
N GLN A 71 2.01 -13.10 24.22
CA GLN A 71 0.58 -13.38 24.31
C GLN A 71 -0.24 -12.09 24.33
N SER A 72 -1.44 -12.14 23.76
CA SER A 72 -2.42 -11.08 23.88
C SER A 72 -2.77 -10.83 25.35
N ALA A 73 -2.88 -9.57 25.73
CA ALA A 73 -3.26 -9.18 27.08
C ALA A 73 -4.67 -9.67 27.45
N LEU A 74 -5.56 -9.86 26.46
CA LEU A 74 -6.91 -10.39 26.56
C LEU A 74 -7.03 -11.66 25.70
N ASN A 75 -6.35 -12.72 26.09
CA ASN A 75 -6.25 -13.97 25.30
C ASN A 75 -7.54 -14.84 25.31
N ASN A 76 -8.64 -14.31 25.79
CA ASN A 76 -9.97 -14.91 25.74
C ASN A 76 -10.85 -14.34 24.62
N PHE A 77 -10.29 -13.47 23.76
CA PHE A 77 -10.93 -12.97 22.56
C PHE A 77 -10.34 -13.64 21.32
N ASP A 78 -11.18 -13.88 20.33
CA ASP A 78 -10.75 -14.12 18.97
C ASP A 78 -10.46 -12.76 18.30
N GLU A 79 -9.27 -12.61 17.75
CA GLU A 79 -8.84 -11.37 17.13
C GLU A 79 -8.91 -11.47 15.61
N PHE A 80 -9.56 -10.49 15.00
CA PHE A 80 -9.64 -10.30 13.56
C PHE A 80 -9.00 -8.97 13.20
N THR A 81 -7.95 -8.99 12.37
CA THR A 81 -7.12 -7.81 12.12
C THR A 81 -6.84 -7.65 10.63
N MET A 82 -6.27 -6.53 10.23
CA MET A 82 -5.84 -6.31 8.83
C MET A 82 -4.80 -7.34 8.35
N VAL A 83 -4.01 -7.91 9.26
CA VAL A 83 -3.03 -8.97 8.91
C VAL A 83 -3.59 -10.38 9.07
N SER A 84 -4.73 -10.56 9.75
CA SER A 84 -5.41 -11.85 9.95
C SER A 84 -6.92 -11.67 10.05
N PRO A 85 -7.62 -11.36 8.95
CA PRO A 85 -9.04 -11.03 8.95
C PRO A 85 -9.97 -12.23 9.08
N SER A 86 -9.50 -13.43 8.74
CA SER A 86 -10.21 -14.71 8.85
C SER A 86 -11.64 -14.67 8.28
N ILE A 87 -12.65 -15.07 9.07
CA ILE A 87 -14.05 -15.13 8.64
C ILE A 87 -14.74 -13.76 8.53
N LEU A 88 -14.16 -12.71 9.12
CA LEU A 88 -14.72 -11.36 9.07
C LEU A 88 -14.23 -10.53 7.86
N ALA A 89 -13.37 -11.08 7.01
CA ALA A 89 -12.77 -10.36 5.88
C ALA A 89 -13.80 -9.60 5.03
N GLN A 90 -14.93 -10.22 4.68
CA GLN A 90 -15.96 -9.62 3.83
C GLN A 90 -16.85 -8.58 4.51
N TYR A 91 -16.74 -8.40 5.84
CA TYR A 91 -17.62 -7.53 6.62
C TYR A 91 -16.94 -6.25 7.12
N ILE A 92 -15.62 -6.08 6.85
CA ILE A 92 -14.85 -4.95 7.35
C ILE A 92 -15.07 -3.69 6.48
N GLY A 93 -15.43 -3.86 5.22
CA GLY A 93 -15.69 -2.78 4.27
C GLY A 93 -16.63 -3.24 3.17
N PHE A 94 -16.71 -2.48 2.07
CA PHE A 94 -17.45 -2.91 0.89
C PHE A 94 -16.64 -3.92 0.09
N THR A 95 -17.27 -5.02 -0.30
CA THR A 95 -16.69 -5.97 -1.26
C THR A 95 -16.73 -5.42 -2.69
N GLU A 96 -15.88 -5.94 -3.58
CA GLU A 96 -15.86 -5.53 -5.00
C GLU A 96 -17.23 -5.64 -5.65
N ALA A 97 -17.97 -6.73 -5.39
CA ALA A 97 -19.30 -6.94 -5.93
C ALA A 97 -20.34 -5.90 -5.44
N GLU A 98 -20.20 -5.42 -4.21
CA GLU A 98 -21.06 -4.35 -3.66
C GLU A 98 -20.69 -3.01 -4.28
N VAL A 99 -19.40 -2.71 -4.43
CA VAL A 99 -18.93 -1.48 -5.07
C VAL A 99 -19.35 -1.41 -6.53
N GLN A 100 -19.29 -2.53 -7.28
CA GLN A 100 -19.80 -2.59 -8.66
C GLN A 100 -21.29 -2.22 -8.72
N LYS A 101 -22.12 -2.81 -7.87
CA LYS A 101 -23.56 -2.50 -7.79
C LYS A 101 -23.82 -1.04 -7.41
N LEU A 102 -23.01 -0.48 -6.51
CA LEU A 102 -23.12 0.93 -6.14
C LEU A 102 -22.70 1.83 -7.29
N SER A 103 -21.63 1.50 -8.01
CA SER A 103 -21.19 2.25 -9.19
C SER A 103 -22.28 2.31 -10.26
N ASP A 104 -22.90 1.18 -10.56
CA ASP A 104 -24.02 1.12 -11.51
C ASP A 104 -25.20 2.00 -11.03
N LYS A 105 -25.56 1.88 -9.75
CA LYS A 105 -26.68 2.64 -9.15
C LYS A 105 -26.46 4.14 -9.14
N TYR A 106 -25.25 4.59 -8.87
CA TYR A 106 -24.88 6.01 -8.76
C TYR A 106 -24.25 6.56 -10.03
N HIS A 107 -24.21 5.77 -11.12
CA HIS A 107 -23.63 6.13 -12.42
C HIS A 107 -22.16 6.57 -12.32
N GLN A 108 -21.38 5.87 -11.50
CA GLN A 108 -19.95 6.08 -11.39
C GLN A 108 -19.18 5.06 -12.23
N ASP A 109 -18.06 5.48 -12.80
CA ASP A 109 -17.14 4.61 -13.53
C ASP A 109 -16.45 3.65 -12.55
N PHE A 110 -16.80 2.35 -12.62
CA PHE A 110 -16.29 1.33 -11.73
C PHE A 110 -14.76 1.17 -11.82
N ASP A 111 -14.21 1.19 -13.04
CA ASP A 111 -12.75 1.04 -13.22
C ASP A 111 -12.00 2.21 -12.60
N LYS A 112 -12.56 3.40 -12.65
CA LYS A 112 -12.03 4.58 -11.99
C LYS A 112 -12.15 4.48 -10.47
N VAL A 113 -13.29 4.01 -9.95
CA VAL A 113 -13.48 3.73 -8.51
C VAL A 113 -12.45 2.72 -8.05
N LYS A 114 -12.24 1.64 -8.81
CA LYS A 114 -11.26 0.60 -8.52
C LYS A 114 -9.84 1.17 -8.42
N LYS A 115 -9.40 1.94 -9.41
CA LYS A 115 -8.06 2.55 -9.40
C LYS A 115 -7.83 3.47 -8.19
N TRP A 116 -8.86 4.17 -7.77
CA TRP A 116 -8.75 5.12 -6.67
C TRP A 116 -8.85 4.50 -5.28
N TYR A 117 -9.65 3.45 -5.09
CA TYR A 117 -10.08 3.04 -3.75
C TYR A 117 -9.97 1.54 -3.46
N ASP A 118 -9.58 0.70 -4.44
CA ASP A 118 -9.34 -0.73 -4.26
C ASP A 118 -7.99 -1.01 -3.57
N GLY A 119 -7.65 -2.28 -3.39
CA GLY A 119 -6.32 -2.76 -3.08
C GLY A 119 -6.15 -3.29 -1.66
N TYR A 120 -7.21 -3.43 -0.88
CA TYR A 120 -7.14 -4.15 0.40
C TYR A 120 -7.56 -5.60 0.19
N LEU A 121 -6.57 -6.48 -0.01
CA LEU A 121 -6.81 -7.92 -0.11
C LEU A 121 -6.90 -8.50 1.29
N LEU A 122 -8.11 -8.78 1.75
CA LEU A 122 -8.37 -9.43 3.03
C LEU A 122 -8.77 -10.89 2.78
N LYS A 123 -7.85 -11.82 2.97
CA LYS A 123 -8.00 -13.22 2.59
C LYS A 123 -8.32 -13.34 1.08
N ASP A 124 -9.53 -13.72 0.71
CA ASP A 124 -9.98 -13.92 -0.67
C ASP A 124 -10.84 -12.75 -1.20
N TYR A 125 -10.99 -11.68 -0.42
CA TYR A 125 -11.88 -10.57 -0.73
C TYR A 125 -11.10 -9.28 -1.00
N GLN A 126 -11.40 -8.66 -2.14
CA GLN A 126 -11.07 -7.25 -2.35
C GLN A 126 -12.06 -6.40 -1.57
N VAL A 127 -11.53 -5.57 -0.68
CA VAL A 127 -12.30 -4.75 0.25
C VAL A 127 -11.95 -3.29 0.06
N TYR A 128 -12.97 -2.45 0.04
CA TYR A 128 -12.88 -1.01 -0.18
C TYR A 128 -13.23 -0.25 1.09
N ASN A 129 -12.54 0.87 1.33
CA ASN A 129 -12.86 1.75 2.45
C ASN A 129 -14.29 2.32 2.31
N PRO A 130 -15.18 2.10 3.31
CA PRO A 130 -16.56 2.56 3.23
C PRO A 130 -16.69 4.08 3.06
N ARG A 131 -15.84 4.86 3.72
CA ARG A 131 -15.88 6.33 3.65
C ARG A 131 -15.60 6.83 2.24
N ALA A 132 -14.55 6.30 1.60
CA ALA A 132 -14.17 6.66 0.24
C ALA A 132 -15.28 6.28 -0.76
N VAL A 133 -15.78 5.03 -0.67
CA VAL A 133 -16.86 4.54 -1.54
C VAL A 133 -18.12 5.41 -1.41
N ILE A 134 -18.61 5.64 -0.19
CA ILE A 134 -19.81 6.47 0.02
C ILE A 134 -19.59 7.88 -0.54
N SER A 135 -18.43 8.46 -0.29
CA SER A 135 -18.14 9.82 -0.71
C SER A 135 -18.10 9.96 -2.23
N VAL A 136 -17.42 9.06 -2.94
CA VAL A 136 -17.38 9.11 -4.41
C VAL A 136 -18.74 8.83 -5.04
N MET A 137 -19.52 7.90 -4.48
CA MET A 137 -20.88 7.63 -4.97
C MET A 137 -21.80 8.85 -4.87
N LEU A 138 -21.70 9.59 -3.77
CA LEU A 138 -22.57 10.75 -3.52
C LEU A 138 -22.08 12.03 -4.22
N LYS A 139 -20.76 12.24 -4.31
CA LYS A 139 -20.16 13.49 -4.82
C LYS A 139 -19.72 13.42 -6.27
N GLY A 140 -19.39 12.23 -6.79
CA GLY A 140 -18.83 12.03 -8.13
C GLY A 140 -17.40 12.57 -8.30
N GLU A 141 -16.75 12.96 -7.21
CA GLU A 141 -15.39 13.50 -7.20
C GLU A 141 -14.39 12.40 -6.83
N TYR A 142 -13.34 12.26 -7.63
CA TYR A 142 -12.26 11.30 -7.38
C TYR A 142 -11.07 12.03 -6.77
N LYS A 143 -10.93 11.92 -5.45
CA LYS A 143 -9.89 12.57 -4.63
C LYS A 143 -9.62 11.73 -3.38
N SER A 144 -8.62 12.12 -2.59
CA SER A 144 -8.46 11.54 -1.27
C SER A 144 -9.59 12.02 -0.34
N TYR A 145 -10.32 11.06 0.22
CA TYR A 145 -11.25 11.25 1.32
C TYR A 145 -10.64 10.79 2.65
N TRP A 146 -9.48 10.14 2.60
CA TRP A 146 -8.75 9.66 3.76
C TRP A 146 -8.31 10.82 4.66
N SER A 147 -7.82 11.90 4.07
CA SER A 147 -7.40 13.10 4.78
C SER A 147 -8.52 13.81 5.56
N GLU A 148 -9.79 13.51 5.24
CA GLU A 148 -10.93 14.03 6.00
C GLU A 148 -11.18 13.27 7.32
N THR A 149 -10.61 12.07 7.50
CA THR A 149 -10.88 11.19 8.64
C THR A 149 -9.64 10.76 9.39
N ALA A 150 -8.50 10.63 8.71
CA ALA A 150 -7.23 10.23 9.28
C ALA A 150 -6.13 11.13 8.73
N SER A 151 -5.45 11.84 9.61
CA SER A 151 -4.33 12.69 9.21
C SER A 151 -3.10 11.82 8.95
N TYR A 152 -2.41 12.03 7.82
CA TYR A 152 -1.08 11.46 7.59
C TYR A 152 -0.08 11.87 8.69
N GLU A 153 -0.40 12.91 9.45
CA GLU A 153 0.39 13.37 10.60
C GLU A 153 0.60 12.24 11.63
N ALA A 154 -0.35 11.31 11.75
CA ALA A 154 -0.22 10.18 12.66
C ALA A 154 0.93 9.23 12.31
N ILE A 155 1.36 9.15 11.03
CA ILE A 155 2.45 8.28 10.59
C ILE A 155 3.78 9.01 10.39
N VAL A 156 3.76 10.34 10.26
CA VAL A 156 4.96 11.16 10.02
C VAL A 156 6.05 10.94 11.08
N PRO A 157 5.74 10.92 12.40
CA PRO A 157 6.76 10.67 13.42
C PRO A 157 7.47 9.33 13.19
N PHE A 158 6.73 8.27 12.90
CA PHE A 158 7.27 6.92 12.72
C PHE A 158 8.10 6.79 11.44
N ILE A 159 7.63 7.42 10.35
CA ILE A 159 8.38 7.49 9.09
C ILE A 159 9.71 8.23 9.29
N ASN A 160 9.71 9.29 10.11
CA ASN A 160 10.90 10.09 10.38
C ASN A 160 11.90 9.45 11.36
N MET A 161 11.50 8.41 12.11
CA MET A 161 12.42 7.65 12.97
C MET A 161 13.56 6.98 12.20
N ASN A 162 13.42 6.90 10.89
CA ASN A 162 14.46 6.45 9.95
C ASN A 162 15.11 5.12 10.33
N TYR A 163 14.31 4.15 10.74
CA TYR A 163 14.79 2.78 10.93
C TYR A 163 15.44 2.28 9.63
N ASP A 164 16.50 1.49 9.78
CA ASP A 164 17.28 1.00 8.63
C ASP A 164 16.41 0.37 7.55
N GLY A 165 16.48 0.93 6.34
CA GLY A 165 15.72 0.52 5.16
C GLY A 165 14.23 0.92 5.17
N LEU A 166 13.72 1.70 6.14
CA LEU A 166 12.31 2.12 6.15
C LEU A 166 12.00 3.09 5.02
N LYS A 167 12.83 4.11 4.84
CA LYS A 167 12.64 5.10 3.76
C LYS A 167 12.68 4.44 2.39
N THR A 168 13.64 3.57 2.15
CA THR A 168 13.75 2.79 0.92
C THR A 168 12.49 1.98 0.68
N ALA A 169 11.98 1.27 1.69
CA ALA A 169 10.77 0.47 1.59
C ALA A 169 9.54 1.31 1.21
N ILE A 170 9.38 2.50 1.79
CA ILE A 170 8.27 3.40 1.47
C ILE A 170 8.39 3.93 0.04
N ILE A 171 9.59 4.31 -0.40
CA ILE A 171 9.83 4.77 -1.77
C ILE A 171 9.55 3.63 -2.77
N GLU A 172 10.02 2.41 -2.51
CA GLU A 172 9.73 1.23 -3.33
C GLU A 172 8.22 1.00 -3.45
N MET A 173 7.47 1.08 -2.36
CA MET A 173 6.02 0.90 -2.37
C MET A 173 5.29 2.04 -3.09
N LEU A 174 5.71 3.29 -2.93
CA LEU A 174 5.18 4.44 -3.67
C LEU A 174 5.39 4.29 -5.18
N SER A 175 6.52 3.71 -5.59
CA SER A 175 6.83 3.45 -7.00
C SER A 175 6.13 2.19 -7.58
N GLY A 176 5.21 1.57 -6.80
CA GLY A 176 4.40 0.44 -7.24
C GLY A 176 4.97 -0.94 -6.89
N SER A 177 6.10 -1.00 -6.19
CA SER A 177 6.68 -2.25 -5.68
C SER A 177 5.96 -2.75 -4.43
N SER A 178 6.32 -3.94 -3.99
CA SER A 178 5.92 -4.50 -2.70
C SER A 178 7.16 -4.84 -1.88
N VAL A 179 7.02 -4.85 -0.54
CA VAL A 179 8.13 -5.09 0.38
C VAL A 179 7.76 -6.21 1.35
N LYS A 180 8.69 -7.13 1.59
CA LYS A 180 8.53 -8.17 2.61
C LYS A 180 8.44 -7.55 4.00
N VAL A 181 7.46 -7.99 4.78
CA VAL A 181 7.21 -7.51 6.15
C VAL A 181 7.05 -8.69 7.11
N ASN A 182 7.80 -8.65 8.21
CA ASN A 182 7.59 -9.55 9.33
C ASN A 182 6.65 -8.90 10.36
N THR A 183 5.37 -9.27 10.32
CA THR A 183 4.35 -8.71 11.23
C THR A 183 4.40 -9.27 12.65
N ALA A 184 5.18 -10.33 12.89
CA ALA A 184 5.23 -11.00 14.20
C ALA A 184 5.97 -10.21 15.28
N THR A 185 6.85 -9.27 14.90
CA THR A 185 7.64 -8.46 15.83
C THR A 185 6.85 -7.35 16.50
N PHE A 186 5.81 -6.87 15.85
CA PHE A 186 4.98 -5.79 16.35
C PHE A 186 4.20 -6.19 17.61
N LYS A 187 4.29 -5.34 18.65
CA LYS A 187 3.65 -5.59 19.95
C LYS A 187 2.26 -4.99 20.09
N ASN A 188 1.71 -4.48 19.00
CA ASN A 188 0.39 -3.87 18.95
C ASN A 188 0.27 -2.61 19.84
N ASP A 189 1.35 -1.86 19.96
CA ASP A 189 1.37 -0.54 20.60
C ASP A 189 2.39 0.37 19.91
N THR A 190 2.28 1.68 20.14
CA THR A 190 3.16 2.70 19.54
C THR A 190 4.45 2.92 20.32
N VAL A 191 4.48 2.54 21.61
CA VAL A 191 5.62 2.78 22.51
C VAL A 191 6.77 1.82 22.21
N ASN A 192 6.46 0.61 21.77
CA ASN A 192 7.42 -0.46 21.53
C ASN A 192 7.81 -0.63 20.05
N ILE A 193 7.62 0.39 19.21
CA ILE A 193 8.09 0.39 17.82
C ILE A 193 9.62 0.52 17.83
N GLN A 194 10.33 -0.48 17.30
CA GLN A 194 11.80 -0.56 17.34
C GLN A 194 12.41 -0.90 15.98
N SER A 195 11.63 -1.20 14.97
CA SER A 195 12.12 -1.66 13.68
C SER A 195 11.25 -1.18 12.51
N LYS A 196 11.84 -1.24 11.30
CA LYS A 196 11.09 -1.06 10.05
C LYS A 196 9.83 -1.93 9.99
N ASN A 197 9.94 -3.20 10.39
CA ASN A 197 8.82 -4.14 10.35
C ASN A 197 7.69 -3.71 11.28
N ASP A 198 8.00 -3.16 12.45
CA ASP A 198 6.99 -2.67 13.38
C ASP A 198 6.25 -1.46 12.81
N VAL A 199 6.98 -0.49 12.21
CA VAL A 199 6.35 0.67 11.54
C VAL A 199 5.46 0.22 10.39
N LEU A 200 5.96 -0.66 9.50
CA LEU A 200 5.18 -1.14 8.37
C LEU A 200 3.93 -1.93 8.83
N THR A 201 4.05 -2.72 9.90
CA THR A 201 2.91 -3.44 10.47
C THR A 201 1.89 -2.48 11.07
N TYR A 202 2.34 -1.45 11.76
CA TYR A 202 1.48 -0.39 12.28
C TYR A 202 0.74 0.32 11.13
N MET A 203 1.43 0.67 10.04
CA MET A 203 0.82 1.27 8.85
C MET A 203 -0.21 0.35 8.17
N ILE A 204 -0.01 -0.98 8.21
CA ILE A 204 -1.00 -1.95 7.73
C ILE A 204 -2.28 -1.88 8.58
N HIS A 205 -2.15 -1.87 9.92
CA HIS A 205 -3.31 -1.76 10.82
C HIS A 205 -4.05 -0.43 10.67
N LEU A 206 -3.33 0.66 10.44
CA LEU A 206 -3.92 1.97 10.15
C LEU A 206 -4.59 2.05 8.76
N GLY A 207 -4.36 1.07 7.87
CA GLY A 207 -4.88 1.09 6.50
C GLY A 207 -4.08 1.93 5.50
N TYR A 208 -2.87 2.40 5.85
CA TYR A 208 -1.97 3.05 4.88
C TYR A 208 -1.27 2.07 3.95
N LEU A 209 -1.22 0.79 4.31
CA LEU A 209 -0.65 -0.26 3.48
C LEU A 209 -1.65 -1.40 3.31
N GLY A 210 -1.71 -1.95 2.10
CA GLY A 210 -2.27 -3.26 1.84
C GLY A 210 -1.27 -4.34 2.27
N TYR A 211 -1.78 -5.54 2.58
CA TYR A 211 -0.95 -6.67 3.00
C TYR A 211 -1.44 -7.97 2.36
N ASP A 212 -0.54 -8.66 1.71
CA ASP A 212 -0.77 -10.04 1.26
C ASP A 212 -0.25 -11.00 2.32
N GLN A 213 -1.19 -11.72 2.95
CA GLN A 213 -0.90 -12.66 4.03
C GLN A 213 -0.10 -13.88 3.55
N THR A 214 -0.31 -14.32 2.31
CA THR A 214 0.33 -15.49 1.71
C THR A 214 1.79 -15.19 1.39
N GLU A 215 2.02 -14.10 0.69
CA GLU A 215 3.35 -13.67 0.27
C GLU A 215 4.10 -12.89 1.36
N LYS A 216 3.40 -12.46 2.41
CA LYS A 216 3.93 -11.62 3.51
C LYS A 216 4.56 -10.33 3.00
N ILE A 217 3.87 -9.69 2.07
CA ILE A 217 4.30 -8.42 1.46
C ILE A 217 3.32 -7.30 1.77
N ALA A 218 3.87 -6.10 1.99
CA ALA A 218 3.11 -4.87 2.07
C ALA A 218 3.28 -4.05 0.79
N PHE A 219 2.27 -3.27 0.45
CA PHE A 219 2.23 -2.42 -0.74
C PHE A 219 1.29 -1.23 -0.53
N VAL A 220 1.46 -0.19 -1.33
CA VAL A 220 0.49 0.92 -1.39
C VAL A 220 -0.76 0.44 -2.13
N PRO A 221 -1.94 0.43 -1.49
CA PRO A 221 -3.11 -0.23 -2.05
C PRO A 221 -3.67 0.47 -3.28
N ASN A 222 -3.79 1.80 -3.27
CA ASN A 222 -4.52 2.56 -4.27
C ASN A 222 -4.00 4.00 -4.43
N GLU A 223 -4.62 4.74 -5.34
CA GLU A 223 -4.22 6.11 -5.65
C GLU A 223 -4.50 7.07 -4.49
N GLU A 224 -5.60 6.89 -3.74
CA GLU A 224 -5.93 7.69 -2.56
C GLU A 224 -4.78 7.66 -1.54
N ILE A 225 -4.37 6.47 -1.14
CA ILE A 225 -3.30 6.27 -0.16
C ILE A 225 -1.93 6.68 -0.73
N ARG A 226 -1.72 6.48 -2.04
CA ARG A 226 -0.49 6.93 -2.68
C ARG A 226 -0.32 8.44 -2.55
N GLN A 227 -1.39 9.22 -2.72
CA GLN A 227 -1.35 10.67 -2.54
C GLN A 227 -1.07 11.05 -1.09
N GLU A 228 -1.72 10.40 -0.13
CA GLU A 228 -1.50 10.66 1.30
C GLU A 228 -0.05 10.38 1.73
N LEU A 229 0.49 9.22 1.34
CA LEU A 229 1.89 8.88 1.64
C LEU A 229 2.87 9.81 0.94
N THR A 230 2.58 10.23 -0.29
CA THR A 230 3.41 11.22 -0.99
C THR A 230 3.45 12.54 -0.24
N ASN A 231 2.31 13.01 0.28
CA ASN A 231 2.24 14.23 1.09
C ASN A 231 3.03 14.08 2.41
N ALA A 232 2.92 12.93 3.05
CA ALA A 232 3.67 12.62 4.27
C ALA A 232 5.20 12.68 4.05
N VAL A 233 5.70 12.13 2.95
CA VAL A 233 7.13 12.12 2.63
C VAL A 233 7.66 13.44 2.07
N LYS A 234 6.81 14.29 1.49
CA LYS A 234 7.17 15.66 1.06
C LYS A 234 7.41 16.64 2.22
N SER A 235 7.06 16.27 3.44
CA SER A 235 7.32 17.09 4.61
C SER A 235 8.85 17.23 4.85
N LYS A 236 9.27 18.34 5.46
CA LYS A 236 10.63 18.92 5.53
C LYS A 236 11.83 18.00 5.87
N SER A 237 11.63 16.75 6.24
CA SER A 237 12.70 15.86 6.69
C SER A 237 13.27 14.91 5.61
N TRP A 238 12.74 14.97 4.38
CA TRP A 238 13.14 14.06 3.29
C TRP A 238 13.83 14.79 2.13
N ASN A 239 14.92 15.50 2.41
CA ASN A 239 15.70 16.21 1.39
C ASN A 239 16.14 15.29 0.23
N GLU A 240 16.47 14.03 0.53
CA GLU A 240 16.79 13.01 -0.47
C GLU A 240 15.61 12.78 -1.44
N MET A 241 14.37 12.74 -0.92
CA MET A 241 13.18 12.56 -1.73
C MET A 241 12.95 13.72 -2.70
N LEU A 242 13.26 14.96 -2.30
CA LEU A 242 13.15 16.12 -3.19
C LEU A 242 14.14 16.04 -4.34
N MET A 243 15.37 15.56 -4.08
CA MET A 243 16.37 15.35 -5.14
C MET A 243 15.89 14.26 -6.11
N PHE A 244 15.38 13.14 -5.60
CA PHE A 244 14.84 12.08 -6.46
C PHE A 244 13.64 12.51 -7.29
N GLN A 245 12.77 13.35 -6.74
CA GLN A 245 11.65 13.88 -7.50
C GLN A 245 12.15 14.73 -8.67
N GLN A 246 13.12 15.61 -8.48
CA GLN A 246 13.69 16.42 -9.54
C GLN A 246 14.39 15.58 -10.61
N GLU A 247 15.15 14.58 -10.20
CA GLU A 247 15.82 13.66 -11.13
C GLU A 247 14.82 12.79 -11.91
N SER A 248 13.75 12.38 -11.26
CA SER A 248 12.67 11.62 -11.86
C SER A 248 11.81 12.47 -12.82
N GLU A 249 11.62 13.74 -12.54
CA GLU A 249 10.98 14.68 -13.48
C GLU A 249 11.84 14.85 -14.72
N THR A 250 13.16 15.05 -14.55
CA THR A 250 14.12 15.11 -15.68
C THR A 250 14.10 13.82 -16.51
N LEU A 251 14.02 12.67 -15.86
CA LEU A 251 13.92 11.38 -16.54
C LEU A 251 12.62 11.26 -17.33
N LEU A 252 11.49 11.68 -16.75
CA LEU A 252 10.20 11.66 -17.43
C LEU A 252 10.22 12.57 -18.67
N ASP A 253 10.70 13.79 -18.53
CA ASP A 253 10.81 14.74 -19.65
C ASP A 253 11.69 14.16 -20.77
N ALA A 254 12.88 13.64 -20.46
CA ALA A 254 13.73 12.98 -21.41
C ALA A 254 13.08 11.76 -22.08
N THR A 255 12.24 11.02 -21.34
CA THR A 255 11.48 9.89 -21.89
C THR A 255 10.42 10.36 -22.88
N LEU A 256 9.70 11.44 -22.57
CA LEU A 256 8.70 12.03 -23.45
C LEU A 256 9.31 12.63 -24.71
N ASP A 257 10.50 13.21 -24.60
CA ASP A 257 11.29 13.75 -25.73
C ASP A 257 12.02 12.65 -26.52
N MET A 258 11.91 11.39 -26.09
CA MET A 258 12.61 10.23 -26.67
C MET A 258 14.15 10.39 -26.70
N ASP A 259 14.72 11.10 -25.72
CA ASP A 259 16.16 11.27 -25.56
C ASP A 259 16.78 10.05 -24.88
N ASN A 260 17.17 9.09 -25.70
CA ASN A 260 17.72 7.81 -25.25
C ASN A 260 18.98 7.95 -24.39
N GLU A 261 19.83 8.93 -24.69
CA GLU A 261 21.11 9.13 -24.01
C GLU A 261 20.88 9.71 -22.61
N THR A 262 20.05 10.73 -22.50
CA THR A 262 19.70 11.34 -21.21
C THR A 262 18.98 10.33 -20.31
N VAL A 263 18.03 9.55 -20.85
CA VAL A 263 17.34 8.50 -20.10
C VAL A 263 18.33 7.46 -19.56
N ALA A 264 19.24 6.95 -20.39
CA ALA A 264 20.25 5.97 -19.96
C ALA A 264 21.17 6.56 -18.87
N ALA A 265 21.63 7.81 -19.04
CA ALA A 265 22.50 8.49 -18.06
C ALA A 265 21.81 8.75 -16.72
N GLN A 266 20.54 9.18 -16.72
CA GLN A 266 19.77 9.41 -15.50
C GLN A 266 19.52 8.10 -14.74
N ILE A 267 19.17 7.02 -15.44
CA ILE A 267 19.01 5.70 -14.80
C ILE A 267 20.35 5.20 -14.24
N GLU A 268 21.46 5.40 -14.94
CA GLU A 268 22.80 5.04 -14.43
C GLU A 268 23.15 5.83 -13.17
N LYS A 269 22.83 7.12 -13.12
CA LYS A 269 23.05 7.98 -11.96
C LYS A 269 22.25 7.47 -10.76
N ILE A 270 20.94 7.30 -10.93
CA ILE A 270 20.04 6.80 -9.89
C ILE A 270 20.48 5.41 -9.42
N HIS A 271 20.86 4.53 -10.36
CA HIS A 271 21.38 3.20 -10.04
C HIS A 271 22.63 3.27 -9.15
N ASN A 272 23.59 4.11 -9.48
CA ASN A 272 24.84 4.22 -8.72
C ASN A 272 24.63 4.80 -7.32
N GLU A 273 23.72 5.73 -7.16
CA GLU A 273 23.36 6.33 -5.87
C GLU A 273 22.61 5.31 -4.98
N TYR A 274 21.77 4.46 -5.57
CA TYR A 274 21.01 3.43 -4.84
C TYR A 274 21.71 2.09 -4.70
N ALA A 275 22.70 1.77 -5.54
CA ALA A 275 23.43 0.50 -5.48
C ALA A 275 24.10 0.24 -4.12
N SER A 276 24.37 1.29 -3.34
CA SER A 276 24.88 1.18 -1.98
C SER A 276 23.81 0.71 -0.98
N VAL A 277 22.53 0.92 -1.29
CA VAL A 277 21.38 0.64 -0.41
C VAL A 277 20.71 -0.70 -0.78
N ILE A 278 20.70 -1.03 -2.07
CA ILE A 278 20.12 -2.27 -2.59
C ILE A 278 21.27 -3.22 -2.91
N ARG A 279 21.32 -4.39 -2.29
CA ARG A 279 22.26 -5.46 -2.67
C ARG A 279 21.92 -5.94 -4.09
N TYR A 280 22.65 -5.41 -5.04
CA TYR A 280 22.39 -5.50 -6.46
C TYR A 280 22.95 -6.80 -7.02
N HIS A 281 22.10 -7.78 -7.30
CA HIS A 281 22.55 -9.06 -7.85
C HIS A 281 21.68 -9.64 -8.98
N ASP A 282 20.50 -9.06 -9.28
CA ASP A 282 19.53 -9.63 -10.22
C ASP A 282 18.64 -8.59 -10.93
N GLU A 283 17.81 -9.06 -11.84
CA GLU A 283 16.84 -8.29 -12.60
C GLU A 283 15.78 -7.60 -11.70
N ASN A 284 15.44 -8.21 -10.56
CA ASN A 284 14.49 -7.65 -9.58
C ASN A 284 15.03 -6.37 -8.94
N SER A 285 16.33 -6.31 -8.69
CA SER A 285 16.98 -5.12 -8.14
C SER A 285 16.96 -3.96 -9.14
N LEU A 286 17.16 -4.23 -10.45
CA LEU A 286 17.04 -3.23 -11.51
C LEU A 286 15.61 -2.72 -11.63
N SER A 287 14.63 -3.60 -11.52
CA SER A 287 13.21 -3.24 -11.50
C SER A 287 12.90 -2.26 -10.37
N SER A 288 13.45 -2.44 -9.17
CA SER A 288 13.27 -1.49 -8.06
C SER A 288 13.92 -0.13 -8.33
N VAL A 289 15.12 -0.10 -8.92
CA VAL A 289 15.79 1.15 -9.32
C VAL A 289 14.93 1.93 -10.32
N LEU A 290 14.35 1.26 -11.31
CA LEU A 290 13.51 1.91 -12.30
C LEU A 290 12.19 2.42 -11.73
N ALA A 291 11.58 1.66 -10.83
CA ALA A 291 10.39 2.11 -10.13
C ALA A 291 10.65 3.45 -9.40
N ILE A 292 11.82 3.58 -8.78
CA ILE A 292 12.27 4.82 -8.13
C ILE A 292 12.58 5.91 -9.17
N ALA A 293 13.26 5.55 -10.24
CA ALA A 293 13.62 6.47 -11.30
C ALA A 293 12.40 7.16 -11.95
N TYR A 294 11.29 6.44 -12.07
CA TYR A 294 10.04 6.99 -12.61
C TYR A 294 9.07 7.51 -11.52
N LEU A 295 9.55 7.84 -10.34
CA LEU A 295 8.71 8.36 -9.26
C LEU A 295 7.99 9.68 -9.65
N GLY A 296 8.59 10.52 -10.51
CA GLY A 296 7.97 11.74 -11.04
C GLY A 296 6.70 11.51 -11.85
N THR A 297 6.51 10.29 -12.38
CA THR A 297 5.28 9.93 -13.08
C THR A 297 4.03 10.00 -12.20
N MET A 298 4.18 9.94 -10.88
CA MET A 298 3.05 9.90 -9.92
C MET A 298 2.07 11.06 -10.06
N GLN A 299 2.54 12.21 -10.50
CA GLN A 299 1.67 13.37 -10.71
C GLN A 299 0.72 13.15 -11.89
N TYR A 300 1.20 12.56 -12.98
CA TYR A 300 0.53 12.50 -14.27
C TYR A 300 -0.07 11.11 -14.56
N TYR A 301 0.46 10.07 -13.93
CA TYR A 301 0.12 8.67 -14.18
C TYR A 301 -0.47 8.01 -12.94
N PHE A 302 -1.30 7.01 -13.19
CA PHE A 302 -1.71 6.07 -12.12
C PHE A 302 -0.51 5.24 -11.64
N LYS A 303 -0.70 4.55 -10.51
CA LYS A 303 0.25 3.56 -10.02
C LYS A 303 0.63 2.59 -11.17
N PRO A 304 1.92 2.38 -11.44
CA PRO A 304 2.33 1.49 -12.52
C PRO A 304 1.85 0.06 -12.30
N VAL A 305 1.38 -0.54 -13.37
CA VAL A 305 1.09 -1.98 -13.40
C VAL A 305 2.42 -2.71 -13.62
N ARG A 306 2.75 -3.65 -12.73
CA ARG A 306 3.92 -4.52 -12.86
C ARG A 306 3.46 -5.90 -13.34
N GLU A 307 4.05 -6.38 -14.40
CA GLU A 307 3.88 -7.75 -14.86
C GLU A 307 5.11 -8.55 -14.47
N PHE A 308 4.92 -9.59 -13.65
CA PHE A 308 6.01 -10.48 -13.27
C PHE A 308 6.54 -11.24 -14.48
N PRO A 309 7.87 -11.41 -14.60
CA PRO A 309 8.47 -12.16 -15.69
C PRO A 309 8.08 -13.64 -15.59
N THR A 310 7.15 -14.09 -16.41
CA THR A 310 6.93 -15.51 -16.69
C THR A 310 7.76 -15.91 -17.89
N GLY A 311 9.07 -15.92 -17.82
CA GLY A 311 10.02 -16.52 -18.77
C GLY A 311 9.86 -16.26 -20.28
N ARG A 312 8.88 -15.49 -20.75
CA ARG A 312 8.54 -15.25 -22.16
C ARG A 312 8.35 -13.77 -22.57
N GLY A 313 8.84 -12.81 -21.74
CA GLY A 313 9.02 -11.41 -22.16
C GLY A 313 7.74 -10.59 -22.13
N PHE A 314 7.32 -10.15 -20.96
CA PHE A 314 6.32 -9.11 -20.77
C PHE A 314 6.99 -7.77 -20.40
N ALA A 315 6.24 -6.66 -20.53
CA ALA A 315 6.70 -5.37 -20.02
C ALA A 315 6.82 -5.42 -18.49
N ASP A 316 7.91 -4.85 -17.98
CA ASP A 316 8.15 -4.82 -16.53
C ASP A 316 7.30 -3.78 -15.84
N PHE A 317 7.01 -2.66 -16.52
CA PHE A 317 6.16 -1.57 -16.04
C PHE A 317 5.27 -1.00 -17.14
N ILE A 318 4.04 -0.69 -16.76
CA ILE A 318 3.09 0.03 -17.60
C ILE A 318 2.58 1.22 -16.80
N PHE A 319 2.80 2.42 -17.34
CA PHE A 319 2.30 3.67 -16.79
C PHE A 319 1.15 4.16 -17.66
N ILE A 320 -0.05 4.26 -17.08
CA ILE A 320 -1.26 4.75 -17.76
C ILE A 320 -1.51 6.16 -17.25
N PRO A 321 -1.57 7.19 -18.12
CA PRO A 321 -1.85 8.55 -17.69
C PRO A 321 -3.24 8.68 -17.08
N LYS A 322 -3.37 9.56 -16.10
CA LYS A 322 -4.67 9.92 -15.52
C LYS A 322 -5.54 10.60 -16.59
N PRO A 323 -6.87 10.49 -16.53
CA PRO A 323 -7.77 10.99 -17.56
C PRO A 323 -7.55 12.47 -17.92
N GLU A 324 -7.25 13.31 -16.93
CA GLU A 324 -6.98 14.74 -17.09
C GLU A 324 -5.69 15.05 -17.87
N TYR A 325 -4.76 14.09 -17.92
CA TYR A 325 -3.46 14.22 -18.58
C TYR A 325 -3.32 13.41 -19.88
N LYS A 326 -4.35 12.63 -20.23
CA LYS A 326 -4.31 11.70 -21.37
C LYS A 326 -4.01 12.37 -22.72
N SER A 327 -4.37 13.64 -22.89
CA SER A 327 -4.09 14.40 -24.12
C SER A 327 -2.65 14.89 -24.24
N ALA A 328 -1.93 15.02 -23.12
CA ALA A 328 -0.58 15.56 -23.07
C ALA A 328 0.48 14.49 -22.79
N TYR A 329 0.09 13.35 -22.22
CA TYR A 329 1.01 12.31 -21.78
C TYR A 329 0.65 10.96 -22.42
N PRO A 330 1.57 10.29 -23.15
CA PRO A 330 1.37 8.94 -23.67
C PRO A 330 1.40 7.89 -22.57
N ALA A 331 0.87 6.71 -22.82
CA ALA A 331 1.15 5.56 -21.96
C ALA A 331 2.61 5.13 -22.14
N LEU A 332 3.28 4.75 -21.05
CA LEU A 332 4.66 4.27 -21.11
C LEU A 332 4.69 2.76 -20.84
N VAL A 333 5.30 2.02 -21.74
CA VAL A 333 5.57 0.59 -21.59
C VAL A 333 7.07 0.42 -21.44
N VAL A 334 7.53 0.11 -20.26
CA VAL A 334 8.95 0.00 -19.92
C VAL A 334 9.33 -1.46 -19.82
N GLU A 335 10.31 -1.87 -20.63
CA GLU A 335 10.87 -3.23 -20.64
C GLU A 335 12.32 -3.21 -20.21
N LEU A 336 12.66 -4.09 -19.27
CA LEU A 336 14.01 -4.28 -18.77
C LEU A 336 14.70 -5.45 -19.43
N LYS A 337 15.98 -5.29 -19.65
CA LYS A 337 16.85 -6.37 -20.08
C LYS A 337 18.17 -6.35 -19.29
N TRP A 338 18.62 -7.53 -19.00
CA TRP A 338 19.86 -7.76 -18.27
C TRP A 338 20.85 -8.51 -19.15
N ASN A 339 22.01 -7.91 -19.45
CA ASN A 339 23.07 -8.50 -20.29
C ASN A 339 22.61 -8.93 -21.70
N GLN A 340 21.64 -8.27 -22.32
CA GLN A 340 21.14 -8.59 -23.65
C GLN A 340 21.52 -7.48 -24.66
N LYS A 341 21.53 -7.82 -25.95
CA LYS A 341 21.70 -6.81 -27.00
C LYS A 341 20.38 -6.09 -27.23
N VAL A 342 20.40 -4.76 -27.15
CA VAL A 342 19.22 -3.89 -27.24
C VAL A 342 18.41 -4.06 -28.52
N GLN A 343 19.11 -4.38 -29.63
CA GLN A 343 18.51 -4.45 -30.98
C GLN A 343 17.62 -5.65 -31.27
N THR A 344 17.78 -6.78 -30.56
CA THR A 344 16.99 -8.00 -30.80
C THR A 344 15.57 -7.95 -30.22
N ALA A 345 15.29 -7.00 -29.40
CA ALA A 345 14.03 -6.94 -28.63
C ALA A 345 12.90 -6.13 -29.32
N ILE A 346 13.21 -5.25 -30.26
CA ILE A 346 12.23 -4.37 -30.94
C ILE A 346 11.24 -5.16 -31.82
N GLN A 347 11.72 -6.15 -32.54
CA GLN A 347 10.88 -6.97 -33.39
C GLN A 347 9.92 -7.85 -32.59
N GLN A 348 10.31 -8.23 -31.39
CA GLN A 348 9.53 -9.13 -30.55
C GLN A 348 8.30 -8.46 -29.86
N ILE A 349 8.29 -7.14 -29.67
CA ILE A 349 7.13 -6.43 -29.10
C ILE A 349 6.08 -6.16 -30.17
N LYS A 350 6.48 -5.84 -31.41
CA LYS A 350 5.54 -5.61 -32.55
C LYS A 350 4.71 -6.86 -32.86
N ASP A 351 5.24 -8.05 -32.58
CA ASP A 351 4.57 -9.34 -32.86
C ASP A 351 3.77 -9.85 -31.64
N ARG A 352 3.73 -9.13 -30.52
CA ARG A 352 3.08 -9.58 -29.28
C ARG A 352 1.84 -8.76 -28.99
N LYS A 353 0.76 -9.45 -28.56
CA LYS A 353 -0.43 -8.83 -28.03
C LYS A 353 -0.04 -8.07 -26.76
N TYR A 354 -0.35 -6.78 -26.70
CA TYR A 354 -0.20 -5.97 -25.49
C TYR A 354 -0.90 -6.62 -24.31
N PRO A 355 -0.41 -6.38 -23.07
CA PRO A 355 -1.12 -6.78 -21.86
C PRO A 355 -2.58 -6.33 -21.91
N SER A 356 -3.49 -7.13 -21.35
CA SER A 356 -4.92 -6.83 -21.31
C SER A 356 -5.21 -5.45 -20.70
N SER A 357 -4.33 -4.96 -19.83
CA SER A 357 -4.40 -3.63 -19.21
C SER A 357 -4.24 -2.45 -20.17
N ILE A 358 -3.71 -2.68 -21.41
CA ILE A 358 -3.55 -1.62 -22.43
C ILE A 358 -4.33 -1.94 -23.71
N SER A 359 -4.94 -3.12 -23.85
CA SER A 359 -5.64 -3.52 -25.07
C SER A 359 -6.70 -2.51 -25.49
N ASP A 360 -7.33 -1.83 -24.53
CA ASP A 360 -8.41 -0.86 -24.73
C ASP A 360 -7.92 0.60 -24.65
N TYR A 361 -6.60 0.81 -24.50
CA TYR A 361 -6.03 2.16 -24.46
C TYR A 361 -5.94 2.76 -25.86
N THR A 362 -6.57 3.91 -26.06
CA THR A 362 -6.70 4.58 -27.37
C THR A 362 -5.77 5.78 -27.55
N GLY A 363 -4.89 6.07 -26.58
CA GLY A 363 -3.93 7.16 -26.65
C GLY A 363 -2.58 6.72 -27.24
N ASP A 364 -1.65 7.67 -27.34
CA ASP A 364 -0.27 7.43 -27.76
C ASP A 364 0.45 6.51 -26.77
N ILE A 365 1.35 5.67 -27.26
CA ILE A 365 2.15 4.75 -26.44
C ILE A 365 3.63 4.94 -26.78
N LEU A 366 4.48 5.08 -25.76
CA LEU A 366 5.92 5.00 -25.88
C LEU A 366 6.44 3.67 -25.33
N LEU A 367 7.21 2.96 -26.13
CA LEU A 367 7.95 1.77 -25.70
C LEU A 367 9.34 2.19 -25.26
N VAL A 368 9.64 1.98 -23.99
CA VAL A 368 10.93 2.35 -23.38
C VAL A 368 11.67 1.06 -23.04
N ARG A 369 12.82 0.84 -23.65
CA ARG A 369 13.67 -0.32 -23.40
C ARG A 369 14.94 0.06 -22.75
N ILE A 370 15.23 -0.57 -21.64
CA ILE A 370 16.40 -0.31 -20.82
C ILE A 370 17.18 -1.61 -20.68
N ASN A 371 18.43 -1.59 -21.08
CA ASN A 371 19.34 -2.71 -20.87
C ASN A 371 20.49 -2.30 -19.96
N TYR A 372 20.80 -3.15 -18.98
CA TYR A 372 21.99 -3.04 -18.15
C TYR A 372 23.03 -4.07 -18.56
N ASP A 373 24.23 -3.62 -18.89
CA ASP A 373 25.38 -4.47 -19.17
C ASP A 373 26.27 -4.58 -17.92
N LYS A 374 26.30 -5.79 -17.33
CA LYS A 374 27.07 -6.07 -16.12
C LYS A 374 28.58 -5.92 -16.30
N LYS A 375 29.09 -6.10 -17.52
CA LYS A 375 30.53 -6.02 -17.79
C LYS A 375 31.01 -4.57 -17.85
N SER A 376 30.30 -3.75 -18.60
CA SER A 376 30.60 -2.30 -18.73
C SER A 376 30.02 -1.48 -17.58
N LYS A 377 29.07 -2.04 -16.82
CA LYS A 377 28.26 -1.35 -15.79
C LYS A 377 27.48 -0.16 -16.34
N LYS A 378 27.08 -0.21 -17.60
CA LYS A 378 26.37 0.86 -18.30
C LYS A 378 24.95 0.49 -18.63
N HIS A 379 24.11 1.51 -18.65
CA HIS A 379 22.74 1.42 -19.14
C HIS A 379 22.69 1.87 -20.62
N GLN A 380 21.77 1.28 -21.35
CA GLN A 380 21.40 1.68 -22.71
C GLN A 380 19.88 1.80 -22.77
N CYS A 381 19.39 2.81 -23.45
CA CYS A 381 17.96 3.03 -23.64
C CYS A 381 17.63 3.14 -25.13
N ILE A 382 16.46 2.65 -25.53
CA ILE A 382 15.83 2.92 -26.82
C ILE A 382 14.36 3.20 -26.57
N ILE A 383 13.85 4.29 -27.14
CA ILE A 383 12.46 4.71 -27.03
C ILE A 383 11.86 4.77 -28.43
N GLU A 384 10.67 4.18 -28.59
CA GLU A 384 9.92 4.19 -29.84
C GLU A 384 8.46 4.57 -29.58
N LYS A 385 7.88 5.37 -30.47
CA LYS A 385 6.44 5.67 -30.48
C LYS A 385 5.72 4.60 -31.31
N VAL A 386 4.57 4.12 -30.80
CA VAL A 386 3.70 3.10 -31.44
C VAL A 386 2.37 3.71 -31.80
#